data_97f7e31a214de731732bd1c986980377
#
_entry.id   97f7e31a214de731732bd1c986980377
#
_cell.length_a   1.000
_cell.length_b   1.000
_cell.length_c   1.000
_cell.angle_alpha   90.00
_cell.angle_beta   90.00
_cell.angle_gamma   90.00
#
_symmetry.space_group_name_H-M   'P 1'
#
loop_
_entity.id
_entity.type
_entity.pdbx_description
1 polymer ?
#
loop_
_entity_poly.entity_id
_entity_poly.type
_entity_poly.pdbx_seq_one_letter_code
_entity_poly.pdbx_strand_id
1 'polypeptide(L)'
;GENRYDVLRTLSRFTAQTVCDAVSHAAADARQMYICGGGIRNPVLMADLAECFGTRVSLHSTAELNLDPQWVEAAAFAWLAACWINRIPGSPHKATGASKPCILGAGYYY
;
A
#
# COMPACT_ATOMS: atom_id res chain seq x y z
N GLY A 1 8.81 27.52 18.46
CA GLY A 1 8.57 26.55 17.37
C GLY A 1 7.46 25.60 17.73
N GLU A 2 6.81 25.02 16.74
CA GLU A 2 5.74 24.04 16.95
C GLU A 2 6.23 22.82 17.74
N ASN A 3 5.35 22.24 18.56
CA ASN A 3 5.67 21.03 19.28
C ASN A 3 5.82 19.86 18.27
N ARG A 4 6.97 19.19 18.33
CA ARG A 4 7.25 18.05 17.41
C ARG A 4 6.20 16.95 17.47
N TYR A 5 5.54 16.75 18.62
CA TYR A 5 4.48 15.75 18.76
C TYR A 5 3.21 16.15 18.01
N ASP A 6 2.89 17.46 18.00
CA ASP A 6 1.75 17.98 17.25
C ASP A 6 2.00 17.89 15.76
N VAL A 7 3.24 18.13 15.31
CA VAL A 7 3.64 17.93 13.91
C VAL A 7 3.49 16.45 13.50
N LEU A 8 4.02 15.51 14.31
CA LEU A 8 3.89 14.08 14.03
C LEU A 8 2.43 13.63 14.04
N ARG A 9 1.63 14.14 14.97
CA ARG A 9 0.20 13.86 15.04
C ARG A 9 -0.54 14.34 13.78
N THR A 10 -0.22 15.54 13.34
CA THR A 10 -0.78 16.13 12.12
C THR A 10 -0.41 15.32 10.89
N LEU A 11 0.85 14.88 10.77
CA LEU A 11 1.31 14.06 9.65
C LEU A 11 0.62 12.69 9.61
N SER A 12 0.42 12.05 10.79
CA SER A 12 -0.33 10.79 10.86
C SER A 12 -1.78 10.97 10.37
N ARG A 13 -2.45 12.02 10.86
CA ARG A 13 -3.82 12.34 10.44
C ARG A 13 -3.91 12.67 8.95
N PHE A 14 -2.97 13.45 8.44
CA PHE A 14 -2.88 13.76 7.02
C PHE A 14 -2.71 12.49 6.17
N THR A 15 -1.84 11.58 6.60
CA THR A 15 -1.64 10.29 5.92
C THR A 15 -2.94 9.49 5.88
N ALA A 16 -3.63 9.36 7.02
CA ALA A 16 -4.90 8.63 7.07
C ALA A 16 -5.95 9.26 6.16
N GLN A 17 -6.08 10.58 6.17
CA GLN A 17 -7.03 11.30 5.34
C GLN A 17 -6.74 11.11 3.84
N THR A 18 -5.49 11.22 3.41
CA THR A 18 -5.12 11.02 1.99
C THR A 18 -5.40 9.59 1.52
N VAL A 19 -5.19 8.59 2.38
CA VAL A 19 -5.55 7.19 2.06
C VAL A 19 -7.07 7.04 1.92
N CYS A 20 -7.84 7.60 2.85
CA CYS A 20 -9.30 7.56 2.79
C CYS A 20 -9.86 8.22 1.53
N ASP A 21 -9.32 9.38 1.17
CA ASP A 21 -9.73 10.12 -0.02
C ASP A 21 -9.40 9.32 -1.29
N ALA A 22 -8.19 8.75 -1.37
CA ALA A 22 -7.77 7.92 -2.48
C ALA A 22 -8.65 6.69 -2.65
N VAL A 23 -8.97 5.96 -1.57
CA VAL A 23 -9.86 4.80 -1.62
C VAL A 23 -11.28 5.20 -2.00
N SER A 24 -11.78 6.31 -1.47
CA SER A 24 -13.11 6.82 -1.79
C SER A 24 -13.24 7.20 -3.27
N HIS A 25 -12.16 7.66 -3.88
CA HIS A 25 -12.10 8.04 -5.29
C HIS A 25 -11.93 6.84 -6.23
N ALA A 26 -10.99 5.95 -5.88
CA ALA A 26 -10.59 4.84 -6.76
C ALA A 26 -11.44 3.57 -6.56
N ALA A 27 -12.02 3.37 -5.36
CA ALA A 27 -12.71 2.16 -4.96
C ALA A 27 -13.88 2.48 -4.00
N ALA A 28 -14.83 3.31 -4.44
CA ALA A 28 -15.96 3.77 -3.63
C ALA A 28 -16.80 2.64 -3.01
N ASP A 29 -16.85 1.48 -3.67
CA ASP A 29 -17.58 0.29 -3.23
C ASP A 29 -16.78 -0.64 -2.33
N ALA A 30 -15.52 -0.32 -2.02
CA ALA A 30 -14.70 -1.12 -1.12
C ALA A 30 -15.37 -1.25 0.24
N ARG A 31 -15.38 -2.47 0.79
CA ARG A 31 -15.91 -2.79 2.12
C ARG A 31 -14.83 -3.33 3.05
N GLN A 32 -13.72 -3.78 2.49
CA GLN A 32 -12.57 -4.32 3.21
C GLN A 32 -11.29 -3.71 2.66
N MET A 33 -10.34 -3.44 3.54
CA MET A 33 -9.02 -2.95 3.19
C MET A 33 -7.97 -3.75 3.94
N TYR A 34 -7.05 -4.35 3.20
CA TYR A 34 -5.94 -5.11 3.76
C TYR A 34 -4.69 -4.25 3.79
N ILE A 35 -4.12 -4.11 4.98
CA ILE A 35 -2.98 -3.25 5.24
C ILE A 35 -1.72 -4.09 5.38
N CYS A 36 -0.63 -3.66 4.76
CA CYS A 36 0.68 -4.28 4.82
C CYS A 36 1.79 -3.27 5.15
N GLY A 37 3.00 -3.78 5.35
CA GLY A 37 4.18 -2.98 5.66
C GLY A 37 4.22 -2.49 7.10
N GLY A 38 5.21 -1.63 7.39
CA GLY A 38 5.48 -1.15 8.75
C GLY A 38 4.38 -0.31 9.39
N GLY A 39 3.56 0.35 8.56
CA GLY A 39 2.47 1.22 9.02
C GLY A 39 1.42 0.50 9.89
N ILE A 40 1.21 -0.79 9.68
CA ILE A 40 0.26 -1.59 10.48
C ILE A 40 0.65 -1.67 11.97
N ARG A 41 1.95 -1.49 12.26
CA ARG A 41 2.47 -1.49 13.64
C ARG A 41 2.33 -0.13 14.34
N ASN A 42 1.89 0.89 13.62
CA ASN A 42 1.66 2.21 14.19
C ASN A 42 0.21 2.33 14.68
N PRO A 43 -0.06 2.22 16.00
CA PRO A 43 -1.42 2.21 16.51
C PRO A 43 -2.15 3.55 16.29
N VAL A 44 -1.40 4.66 16.24
CA VAL A 44 -1.98 5.98 15.98
C VAL A 44 -2.49 6.08 14.55
N LEU A 45 -1.68 5.64 13.59
CA LEU A 45 -2.10 5.62 12.18
C LEU A 45 -3.29 4.68 11.96
N MET A 46 -3.28 3.49 12.59
CA MET A 46 -4.38 2.54 12.48
C MET A 46 -5.67 3.09 13.08
N ALA A 47 -5.59 3.79 14.21
CA ALA A 47 -6.75 4.47 14.81
C ALA A 47 -7.28 5.59 13.90
N ASP A 48 -6.39 6.40 13.32
CA ASP A 48 -6.77 7.46 12.38
C ASP A 48 -7.47 6.90 11.13
N LEU A 49 -6.95 5.82 10.58
CA LEU A 49 -7.58 5.13 9.43
C LEU A 49 -8.95 4.58 9.81
N ALA A 50 -9.06 3.92 10.97
CA ALA A 50 -10.35 3.40 11.44
C ALA A 50 -11.38 4.50 11.64
N GLU A 51 -10.98 5.64 12.19
CA GLU A 51 -11.84 6.81 12.35
C GLU A 51 -12.28 7.39 11.00
N CYS A 52 -11.36 7.55 10.04
CA CYS A 52 -11.65 8.08 8.71
C CYS A 52 -12.61 7.18 7.91
N PHE A 53 -12.43 5.86 7.97
CA PHE A 53 -13.29 4.92 7.26
C PHE A 53 -14.62 4.64 7.99
N GLY A 54 -14.64 4.81 9.31
CA GLY A 54 -15.82 4.51 10.15
C GLY A 54 -16.29 3.08 9.93
N THR A 55 -17.60 2.90 9.77
CA THR A 55 -18.23 1.59 9.51
C THR A 55 -18.26 1.20 8.03
N ARG A 56 -17.82 2.08 7.13
CA ARG A 56 -17.90 1.87 5.68
C ARG A 56 -16.91 0.82 5.18
N VAL A 57 -15.70 0.82 5.71
CA VAL A 57 -14.62 -0.08 5.31
C VAL A 57 -14.00 -0.71 6.55
N SER A 58 -13.96 -2.04 6.60
CA SER A 58 -13.24 -2.77 7.65
C SER A 58 -11.75 -2.86 7.32
N LEU A 59 -10.92 -2.64 8.35
CA LEU A 59 -9.46 -2.71 8.21
C LEU A 59 -8.96 -4.08 8.66
N HIS A 60 -8.14 -4.72 7.85
CA HIS A 60 -7.59 -6.04 8.05
C HIS A 60 -6.08 -6.03 7.82
N SER A 61 -5.41 -7.01 8.37
CA SER A 61 -4.01 -7.30 8.05
C SER A 61 -3.91 -8.27 6.88
N THR A 62 -2.90 -8.12 6.03
CA THR A 62 -2.57 -9.15 5.02
C THR A 62 -2.20 -10.49 5.64
N ALA A 63 -1.88 -10.55 6.94
CA ALA A 63 -1.70 -11.81 7.67
C ALA A 63 -2.97 -12.69 7.63
N GLU A 64 -4.16 -12.09 7.58
CA GLU A 64 -5.44 -12.81 7.45
C GLU A 64 -5.58 -13.51 6.08
N LEU A 65 -4.78 -13.09 5.10
CA LEU A 65 -4.65 -13.72 3.78
C LEU A 65 -3.45 -14.66 3.69
N ASN A 66 -2.87 -15.08 4.83
CA ASN A 66 -1.66 -15.88 4.93
C ASN A 66 -0.41 -15.22 4.32
N LEU A 67 -0.38 -13.89 4.27
CA LEU A 67 0.76 -13.11 3.83
C LEU A 67 1.17 -12.13 4.93
N ASP A 68 2.29 -12.40 5.59
CA ASP A 68 2.83 -11.51 6.62
C ASP A 68 2.98 -10.09 6.06
N PRO A 69 2.45 -9.06 6.72
CA PRO A 69 2.54 -7.67 6.28
C PRO A 69 3.96 -7.19 5.99
N GLN A 70 4.96 -7.75 6.66
CA GLN A 70 6.38 -7.38 6.46
C GLN A 70 7.00 -8.03 5.22
N TRP A 71 6.37 -9.08 4.67
CA TRP A 71 6.88 -9.83 3.52
C TRP A 71 6.20 -9.45 2.20
N VAL A 72 5.17 -8.62 2.22
CA VAL A 72 4.44 -8.21 1.00
C VAL A 72 5.39 -7.59 -0.02
N GLU A 73 6.27 -6.68 0.41
CA GLU A 73 7.23 -6.03 -0.46
C GLU A 73 8.26 -7.02 -1.02
N ALA A 74 8.81 -7.89 -0.17
CA ALA A 74 9.74 -8.94 -0.61
C ALA A 74 9.09 -9.90 -1.60
N ALA A 75 7.84 -10.29 -1.37
CA ALA A 75 7.08 -11.14 -2.28
C ALA A 75 6.83 -10.44 -3.63
N ALA A 76 6.51 -9.15 -3.61
CA ALA A 76 6.33 -8.35 -4.82
C ALA A 76 7.61 -8.27 -5.66
N PHE A 77 8.77 -8.02 -5.02
CA PHE A 77 10.04 -8.00 -5.72
C PHE A 77 10.46 -9.38 -6.24
N ALA A 78 10.22 -10.46 -5.49
CA ALA A 78 10.46 -11.82 -5.97
C ALA A 78 9.60 -12.14 -7.20
N TRP A 79 8.33 -11.74 -7.19
CA TRP A 79 7.44 -11.88 -8.34
C TRP A 79 7.93 -11.06 -9.55
N LEU A 80 8.35 -9.81 -9.36
CA LEU A 80 8.91 -8.98 -10.42
C LEU A 80 10.19 -9.58 -11.01
N ALA A 81 11.06 -10.17 -10.18
CA ALA A 81 12.26 -10.87 -10.64
C ALA A 81 11.87 -12.10 -11.50
N ALA A 82 10.90 -12.89 -11.06
CA ALA A 82 10.37 -13.99 -11.84
C ALA A 82 9.76 -13.53 -13.18
N CYS A 83 9.01 -12.43 -13.18
CA CYS A 83 8.49 -11.82 -14.40
C CYS A 83 9.63 -11.42 -15.35
N TRP A 84 10.69 -10.81 -14.83
CA TRP A 84 11.83 -10.39 -15.64
C TRP A 84 12.55 -11.58 -16.29
N ILE A 85 12.83 -12.65 -15.52
CA ILE A 85 13.46 -13.86 -16.03
C ILE A 85 12.61 -14.52 -17.14
N ASN A 86 11.30 -14.59 -16.94
CA ASN A 86 10.37 -15.22 -17.87
C ASN A 86 9.88 -14.29 -18.99
N ARG A 87 10.41 -13.07 -19.10
CA ARG A 87 10.01 -12.06 -20.08
C ARG A 87 8.52 -11.70 -20.05
N ILE A 88 7.93 -11.75 -18.87
CA ILE A 88 6.53 -11.39 -18.61
C ILE A 88 6.47 -9.92 -18.19
N PRO A 89 5.61 -9.07 -18.79
CA PRO A 89 5.41 -7.72 -18.33
C PRO A 89 4.88 -7.68 -16.88
N GLY A 90 5.63 -7.02 -15.98
CA GLY A 90 5.26 -6.84 -14.58
C GLY A 90 4.62 -5.46 -14.28
N SER A 91 4.48 -4.59 -15.28
CA SER A 91 3.94 -3.25 -15.04
C SER A 91 2.41 -3.23 -15.06
N PRO A 92 1.75 -2.67 -14.01
CA PRO A 92 0.32 -2.40 -14.02
C PRO A 92 0.02 -1.12 -14.83
N HIS A 93 0.27 -1.14 -16.15
CA HIS A 93 0.24 0.04 -17.02
C HIS A 93 -1.08 0.83 -16.93
N LYS A 94 -2.22 0.16 -16.73
CA LYS A 94 -3.51 0.82 -16.55
C LYS A 94 -3.59 1.63 -15.25
N ALA A 95 -2.88 1.22 -14.20
CA ALA A 95 -2.86 1.93 -12.92
C ALA A 95 -1.81 3.05 -12.89
N THR A 96 -0.72 2.90 -13.66
CA THR A 96 0.40 3.85 -13.66
C THR A 96 0.32 4.89 -14.78
N GLY A 97 -0.64 4.77 -15.70
CA GLY A 97 -0.76 5.65 -16.87
C GLY A 97 0.28 5.37 -17.97
N ALA A 98 1.05 4.28 -17.85
CA ALA A 98 1.99 3.88 -18.90
C ALA A 98 1.26 3.48 -20.18
N SER A 99 1.82 3.81 -21.35
CA SER A 99 1.19 3.56 -22.64
C SER A 99 1.06 2.08 -23.03
N LYS A 100 1.91 1.22 -22.43
CA LYS A 100 1.93 -0.22 -22.70
C LYS A 100 2.51 -1.02 -21.54
N PRO A 101 2.22 -2.34 -21.47
CA PRO A 101 2.89 -3.24 -20.51
C PRO A 101 4.40 -3.30 -20.81
N CYS A 102 5.22 -3.31 -19.74
CA CYS A 102 6.67 -3.37 -19.86
C CYS A 102 7.24 -4.44 -18.92
N ILE A 103 8.33 -5.07 -19.34
CA ILE A 103 9.17 -5.88 -18.46
C ILE A 103 9.94 -4.90 -17.59
N LEU A 104 9.80 -5.02 -16.26
CA LEU A 104 10.45 -4.14 -15.29
C LEU A 104 11.76 -4.76 -14.81
N GLY A 105 12.77 -3.90 -14.59
CA GLY A 105 14.06 -4.28 -14.07
C GLY A 105 15.15 -4.39 -15.13
N ALA A 106 16.39 -4.54 -14.66
CA ALA A 106 17.59 -4.78 -15.47
C ALA A 106 18.40 -5.90 -14.83
N GLY A 107 18.94 -6.81 -15.64
CA GLY A 107 19.84 -7.86 -15.20
C GLY A 107 21.26 -7.57 -15.66
N TYR A 108 22.19 -7.67 -14.71
CA TYR A 108 23.62 -7.54 -14.99
C TYR A 108 24.26 -8.90 -14.77
N TYR A 109 24.93 -9.41 -15.81
CA TYR A 109 25.67 -10.66 -15.75
C TYR A 109 27.16 -10.34 -15.65
N TYR A 110 27.85 -11.02 -14.76
CA TYR A 110 29.29 -10.93 -14.60
C TYR A 110 29.95 -12.11 -15.32
#